data_01c17c69130097773ce84ff0bc669057
#
_entry.id   01c17c69130097773ce84ff0bc669057
#
_cell.length_a   1.000
_cell.length_b   1.000
_cell.length_c   1.000
_cell.angle_alpha   90.00
_cell.angle_beta   90.00
_cell.angle_gamma   90.00
#
_symmetry.space_group_name_H-M   'P 1'
#
loop_
_entity.id
_entity.type
_entity.pdbx_description
1 polymer ?
#
loop_
_entity_poly.entity_id
_entity_poly.type
_entity_poly.pdbx_seq_one_letter_code
_entity_poly.pdbx_strand_id
1 'polypeptide(L)'
;TPLTLIISPLQMLLSETLDDGIRKKLNTINKNAQQLLTSINSLLDFRKLDVGAETAHYKSGDIVNFIREICSTFQEYALDHTISFCFMCEVENLNMSFDPVKIKKVMNNWLSNAFKYTPDKGEINVHLYREDDNVCICVADNGQGIIDKDKKHIFERFYQVQQTSEKTGSGIGLHIANEYVHLHKGTISVTDNFPKGSVFTVKLPIVTYASEKEELLPELLNNDKAPNELPVPNAEELRYTILLVDDNKDFCSFMSEYLSDEYAIQVAYNGAEALKILEKNSVNIVISDIMMPVMNGTELCRQIKTNMQWS
;
A
#
# COMPACT_ATOMS: atom_id res chain seq x y z
N THR A 1 -3.22 -2.83 15.29
CA THR A 1 -1.90 -3.40 15.67
C THR A 1 -1.17 -2.46 16.62
N PRO A 2 -0.27 -2.95 17.54
CA PRO A 2 0.47 -2.09 18.49
C PRO A 2 1.22 -0.93 17.82
N LEU A 3 1.73 -1.12 16.59
CA LEU A 3 2.41 -0.08 15.84
C LEU A 3 1.47 1.01 15.32
N THR A 4 0.24 0.70 14.98
CA THR A 4 -0.77 1.69 14.58
C THR A 4 -1.06 2.63 15.74
N LEU A 5 -1.13 2.11 16.98
CA LEU A 5 -1.29 2.90 18.20
C LEU A 5 -0.11 3.84 18.53
N ILE A 6 1.05 3.60 17.94
CA ILE A 6 2.20 4.50 18.05
C ILE A 6 2.18 5.52 16.90
N ILE A 7 1.91 5.08 15.68
CA ILE A 7 2.01 5.92 14.48
C ILE A 7 0.89 6.96 14.43
N SER A 8 -0.36 6.57 14.73
CA SER A 8 -1.51 7.48 14.64
C SER A 8 -1.41 8.67 15.61
N PRO A 9 -1.14 8.50 16.92
CA PRO A 9 -0.92 9.63 17.83
C PRO A 9 0.27 10.51 17.44
N LEU A 10 1.35 9.91 16.90
CA LEU A 10 2.49 10.68 16.42
C LEU A 10 2.14 11.57 15.23
N GLN A 11 1.31 11.09 14.31
CA GLN A 11 0.86 11.88 13.16
C GLN A 11 -0.06 13.04 13.60
N MET A 12 -0.91 12.80 14.61
CA MET A 12 -1.75 13.86 15.20
C MET A 12 -0.89 14.95 15.85
N LEU A 13 0.05 14.57 16.72
CA LEU A 13 0.96 15.55 17.34
C LEU A 13 1.77 16.34 16.31
N LEU A 14 2.13 15.73 15.17
CA LEU A 14 2.85 16.40 14.08
C LEU A 14 1.97 17.41 13.31
N SER A 15 0.63 17.29 13.35
CA SER A 15 -0.31 18.24 12.75
C SER A 15 -0.55 19.48 13.63
N GLU A 16 -0.18 19.44 14.90
CA GLU A 16 -0.30 20.56 15.82
C GLU A 16 0.82 21.60 15.64
N THR A 17 0.62 22.79 16.23
CA THR A 17 1.64 23.85 16.25
C THR A 17 2.69 23.51 17.29
N LEU A 18 3.79 22.91 16.88
CA LEU A 18 4.87 22.45 17.75
C LEU A 18 6.14 23.28 17.60
N ASP A 19 6.94 23.33 18.69
CA ASP A 19 8.33 23.79 18.63
C ASP A 19 9.15 22.94 17.66
N ASP A 20 10.02 23.57 16.87
CA ASP A 20 10.84 22.90 15.84
C ASP A 20 11.70 21.75 16.39
N GLY A 21 12.17 21.88 17.63
CA GLY A 21 12.93 20.83 18.30
C GLY A 21 12.10 19.59 18.60
N ILE A 22 10.86 19.77 19.05
CA ILE A 22 9.91 18.69 19.31
C ILE A 22 9.46 18.07 17.99
N ARG A 23 9.11 18.87 16.99
CA ARG A 23 8.73 18.41 15.66
C ARG A 23 9.80 17.51 15.03
N LYS A 24 11.09 17.87 15.12
CA LYS A 24 12.21 17.03 14.65
C LYS A 24 12.27 15.68 15.35
N LYS A 25 12.08 15.64 16.67
CA LYS A 25 12.10 14.39 17.45
C LYS A 25 10.92 13.49 17.08
N LEU A 26 9.72 14.05 16.98
CA LEU A 26 8.51 13.31 16.58
C LEU A 26 8.62 12.75 15.16
N ASN A 27 9.14 13.53 14.21
CA ASN A 27 9.41 13.06 12.85
C ASN A 27 10.39 11.88 12.85
N THR A 28 11.42 11.91 13.69
CA THR A 28 12.38 10.80 13.81
C THR A 28 11.70 9.54 14.36
N ILE A 29 10.85 9.68 15.39
CA ILE A 29 10.12 8.55 15.97
C ILE A 29 9.14 7.98 14.94
N ASN A 30 8.38 8.83 14.25
CA ASN A 30 7.44 8.42 13.21
C ASN A 30 8.14 7.66 12.08
N LYS A 31 9.27 8.19 11.59
CA LYS A 31 10.08 7.52 10.57
C LYS A 31 10.54 6.13 11.01
N ASN A 32 11.02 5.98 12.25
CA ASN A 32 11.46 4.69 12.78
C ASN A 32 10.29 3.71 12.96
N ALA A 33 9.12 4.18 13.43
CA ALA A 33 7.92 3.36 13.57
C ALA A 33 7.41 2.85 12.20
N GLN A 34 7.37 3.72 11.18
CA GLN A 34 7.03 3.35 9.81
C GLN A 34 8.02 2.33 9.22
N GLN A 35 9.31 2.51 9.48
CA GLN A 35 10.34 1.58 9.03
C GLN A 35 10.20 0.20 9.69
N LEU A 36 9.86 0.16 10.99
CA LEU A 36 9.59 -1.08 11.71
C LEU A 36 8.35 -1.79 11.15
N LEU A 37 7.26 -1.05 10.91
CA LEU A 37 6.04 -1.59 10.29
C LEU A 37 6.33 -2.20 8.91
N THR A 38 7.10 -1.50 8.08
CA THR A 38 7.52 -2.00 6.77
C THR A 38 8.34 -3.28 6.89
N SER A 39 9.26 -3.35 7.87
CA SER A 39 10.09 -4.52 8.11
C SER A 39 9.27 -5.73 8.57
N ILE A 40 8.30 -5.53 9.47
CA ILE A 40 7.39 -6.59 9.93
C ILE A 40 6.53 -7.10 8.78
N ASN A 41 5.93 -6.20 7.99
CA ASN A 41 5.11 -6.60 6.83
C ASN A 41 5.94 -7.38 5.81
N SER A 42 7.18 -6.97 5.55
CA SER A 42 8.09 -7.70 4.67
C SER A 42 8.42 -9.10 5.21
N LEU A 43 8.58 -9.25 6.53
CA LEU A 43 8.82 -10.55 7.16
C LEU A 43 7.58 -11.46 7.07
N LEU A 44 6.40 -10.91 7.24
CA LEU A 44 5.14 -11.66 7.09
C LEU A 44 4.92 -12.11 5.64
N ASP A 45 5.18 -11.25 4.66
CA ASP A 45 5.13 -11.59 3.24
C ASP A 45 6.14 -12.71 2.92
N PHE A 46 7.36 -12.56 3.41
CA PHE A 46 8.41 -13.59 3.27
C PHE A 46 7.94 -14.94 3.82
N ARG A 47 7.37 -14.97 5.03
CA ARG A 47 6.89 -16.20 5.63
C ARG A 47 5.78 -16.87 4.83
N LYS A 48 4.84 -16.10 4.26
CA LYS A 48 3.77 -16.63 3.40
C LYS A 48 4.35 -17.28 2.14
N LEU A 49 5.36 -16.66 1.53
CA LEU A 49 6.05 -17.19 0.36
C LEU A 49 6.83 -18.47 0.70
N ASP A 50 7.52 -18.49 1.84
CA ASP A 50 8.34 -19.65 2.27
C ASP A 50 7.52 -20.92 2.52
N VAL A 51 6.28 -20.75 3.01
CA VAL A 51 5.35 -21.87 3.26
C VAL A 51 4.59 -22.26 1.97
N GLY A 52 4.78 -21.54 0.84
CA GLY A 52 4.09 -21.79 -0.41
C GLY A 52 2.58 -21.47 -0.36
N ALA A 53 2.15 -20.70 0.64
CA ALA A 53 0.75 -20.32 0.82
C ALA A 53 0.31 -19.12 -0.05
N GLU A 54 1.27 -18.47 -0.72
CA GLU A 54 1.00 -17.26 -1.49
C GLU A 54 0.60 -17.62 -2.92
N THR A 55 -0.54 -17.10 -3.37
CA THR A 55 -1.04 -17.27 -4.73
C THR A 55 -1.25 -15.91 -5.39
N ALA A 56 -1.21 -15.85 -6.73
CA ALA A 56 -1.50 -14.63 -7.47
C ALA A 56 -3.02 -14.46 -7.65
N HIS A 57 -3.53 -13.30 -7.26
CA HIS A 57 -4.93 -12.91 -7.47
C HIS A 57 -5.01 -12.00 -8.69
N TYR A 58 -5.21 -12.62 -9.86
CA TYR A 58 -5.21 -11.90 -11.12
C TYR A 58 -6.48 -11.04 -11.28
N LYS A 59 -6.29 -9.80 -11.70
CA LYS A 59 -7.35 -8.88 -12.15
C LYS A 59 -6.99 -8.36 -13.53
N SER A 60 -7.99 -8.23 -14.39
CA SER A 60 -7.82 -7.56 -15.69
C SER A 60 -7.71 -6.07 -15.50
N GLY A 61 -6.76 -5.43 -16.17
CA GLY A 61 -6.57 -3.99 -16.09
C GLY A 61 -5.49 -3.50 -17.04
N ASP A 62 -5.42 -2.19 -17.20
CA ASP A 62 -4.37 -1.52 -17.97
C ASP A 62 -3.10 -1.39 -17.15
N ILE A 63 -2.11 -2.23 -17.44
CA ILE A 63 -0.83 -2.25 -16.74
C ILE A 63 -0.05 -0.93 -16.92
N VAL A 64 -0.21 -0.24 -18.05
CA VAL A 64 0.47 1.03 -18.32
C VAL A 64 0.00 2.11 -17.37
N ASN A 65 -1.32 2.29 -17.25
CA ASN A 65 -1.90 3.24 -16.30
C ASN A 65 -1.55 2.87 -14.86
N PHE A 66 -1.61 1.59 -14.51
CA PHE A 66 -1.27 1.12 -13.18
C PHE A 66 0.18 1.45 -12.78
N ILE A 67 1.17 1.22 -13.67
CA ILE A 67 2.57 1.59 -13.42
C ILE A 67 2.76 3.10 -13.38
N ARG A 68 2.06 3.85 -14.24
CA ARG A 68 2.10 5.33 -14.23
C ARG A 68 1.61 5.91 -12.90
N GLU A 69 0.53 5.36 -12.33
CA GLU A 69 0.02 5.76 -11.02
C GLU A 69 1.04 5.49 -9.91
N ILE A 70 1.69 4.34 -9.92
CA ILE A 70 2.75 4.03 -8.95
C ILE A 70 3.91 5.03 -9.09
N CYS A 71 4.38 5.30 -10.31
CA CYS A 71 5.46 6.27 -10.55
C CYS A 71 5.07 7.68 -10.06
N SER A 72 3.81 8.10 -10.24
CA SER A 72 3.36 9.42 -9.80
C SER A 72 3.51 9.62 -8.29
N THR A 73 3.40 8.58 -7.48
CA THR A 73 3.58 8.66 -6.01
C THR A 73 5.02 8.99 -5.59
N PHE A 74 5.99 8.83 -6.48
CA PHE A 74 7.40 9.13 -6.22
C PHE A 74 7.87 10.50 -6.72
N GLN A 75 6.99 11.26 -7.41
CA GLN A 75 7.35 12.57 -7.98
C GLN A 75 7.74 13.59 -6.90
N GLU A 76 6.97 13.67 -5.81
CA GLU A 76 7.27 14.57 -4.70
C GLU A 76 8.62 14.23 -4.06
N TYR A 77 8.89 12.95 -3.83
CA TYR A 77 10.17 12.50 -3.29
C TYR A 77 11.34 12.83 -4.23
N ALA A 78 11.14 12.72 -5.55
CA ALA A 78 12.15 13.09 -6.54
C ALA A 78 12.47 14.60 -6.49
N LEU A 79 11.45 15.44 -6.33
CA LEU A 79 11.62 16.89 -6.20
C LEU A 79 12.40 17.25 -4.95
N ASP A 80 12.08 16.66 -3.81
CA ASP A 80 12.76 16.92 -2.52
C ASP A 80 14.25 16.57 -2.56
N HIS A 81 14.62 15.54 -3.32
CA HIS A 81 16.01 15.08 -3.50
C HIS A 81 16.67 15.62 -4.77
N THR A 82 16.00 16.50 -5.51
CA THR A 82 16.49 17.03 -6.80
C THR A 82 16.88 15.95 -7.81
N ILE A 83 16.24 14.78 -7.76
CA ILE A 83 16.46 13.66 -8.67
C ILE A 83 15.59 13.85 -9.93
N SER A 84 16.19 13.70 -11.11
CA SER A 84 15.44 13.64 -12.37
C SER A 84 14.72 12.30 -12.47
N PHE A 85 13.39 12.31 -12.37
CA PHE A 85 12.58 11.10 -12.42
C PHE A 85 11.60 11.14 -13.58
N CYS A 86 11.71 10.14 -14.48
CA CYS A 86 10.90 10.06 -15.68
C CYS A 86 10.24 8.69 -15.84
N PHE A 87 8.97 8.68 -16.28
CA PHE A 87 8.29 7.49 -16.77
C PHE A 87 8.08 7.60 -18.28
N MET A 88 8.64 6.66 -19.03
CA MET A 88 8.54 6.54 -20.48
C MET A 88 7.79 5.26 -20.83
N CYS A 89 6.97 5.32 -21.86
CA CYS A 89 6.14 4.21 -22.27
C CYS A 89 6.00 4.19 -23.79
N GLU A 90 6.25 3.04 -24.42
CA GLU A 90 6.14 2.86 -25.87
C GLU A 90 4.74 2.47 -26.34
N VAL A 91 3.85 2.10 -25.39
CA VAL A 91 2.47 1.69 -25.66
C VAL A 91 1.51 2.58 -24.88
N GLU A 92 0.45 3.06 -25.51
CA GLU A 92 -0.51 3.96 -24.85
C GLU A 92 -1.31 3.27 -23.74
N ASN A 93 -1.72 2.04 -24.00
CA ASN A 93 -2.44 1.18 -23.03
C ASN A 93 -2.14 -0.29 -23.35
N LEU A 94 -2.22 -1.13 -22.34
CA LEU A 94 -2.03 -2.57 -22.45
C LEU A 94 -2.88 -3.30 -21.41
N ASN A 95 -4.04 -3.81 -21.84
CA ASN A 95 -4.90 -4.61 -21.00
C ASN A 95 -4.36 -6.04 -20.87
N MET A 96 -4.11 -6.45 -19.63
CA MET A 96 -3.67 -7.81 -19.29
C MET A 96 -4.17 -8.20 -17.89
N SER A 97 -4.04 -9.47 -17.55
CA SER A 97 -4.34 -9.95 -16.20
C SER A 97 -3.08 -9.99 -15.36
N PHE A 98 -3.09 -9.34 -14.21
CA PHE A 98 -2.00 -9.30 -13.23
C PHE A 98 -2.54 -9.14 -11.81
N ASP A 99 -1.73 -9.43 -10.80
CA ASP A 99 -2.06 -9.15 -9.40
C ASP A 99 -1.57 -7.73 -9.04
N PRO A 100 -2.48 -6.74 -8.87
CA PRO A 100 -2.08 -5.36 -8.66
C PRO A 100 -1.36 -5.15 -7.32
N VAL A 101 -1.68 -5.95 -6.29
CA VAL A 101 -1.02 -5.84 -4.98
C VAL A 101 0.43 -6.28 -5.07
N LYS A 102 0.70 -7.39 -5.75
CA LYS A 102 2.05 -7.94 -5.89
C LYS A 102 2.91 -7.10 -6.84
N ILE A 103 2.37 -6.69 -7.98
CA ILE A 103 3.09 -5.80 -8.91
C ILE A 103 3.41 -4.45 -8.26
N LYS A 104 2.48 -3.86 -7.49
CA LYS A 104 2.76 -2.64 -6.71
C LYS A 104 3.92 -2.85 -5.73
N LYS A 105 3.98 -4.00 -5.03
CA LYS A 105 5.08 -4.32 -4.11
C LYS A 105 6.42 -4.46 -4.86
N VAL A 106 6.44 -5.09 -6.04
CA VAL A 106 7.63 -5.18 -6.89
C VAL A 106 8.13 -3.79 -7.26
N MET A 107 7.27 -2.96 -7.82
CA MET A 107 7.62 -1.59 -8.23
C MET A 107 8.09 -0.73 -7.07
N ASN A 108 7.39 -0.77 -5.93
CA ASN A 108 7.79 -0.01 -4.74
C ASN A 108 9.17 -0.44 -4.21
N ASN A 109 9.49 -1.72 -4.22
CA ASN A 109 10.82 -2.22 -3.84
C ASN A 109 11.92 -1.66 -4.76
N TRP A 110 11.67 -1.68 -6.08
CA TRP A 110 12.67 -1.21 -7.04
C TRP A 110 12.84 0.30 -7.01
N LEU A 111 11.74 1.04 -7.02
CA LEU A 111 11.78 2.50 -6.95
C LEU A 111 12.41 2.97 -5.65
N SER A 112 12.03 2.38 -4.50
CA SER A 112 12.65 2.75 -3.23
C SER A 112 14.15 2.43 -3.20
N ASN A 113 14.59 1.34 -3.83
CA ASN A 113 16.02 1.05 -3.98
C ASN A 113 16.70 2.05 -4.93
N ALA A 114 16.12 2.34 -6.09
CA ALA A 114 16.66 3.32 -7.03
C ALA A 114 16.86 4.68 -6.34
N PHE A 115 15.84 5.21 -5.65
CA PHE A 115 15.95 6.46 -4.90
C PHE A 115 16.95 6.40 -3.74
N LYS A 116 17.07 5.25 -3.07
CA LYS A 116 18.01 5.05 -1.96
C LYS A 116 19.47 5.10 -2.42
N TYR A 117 19.77 4.55 -3.59
CA TYR A 117 21.14 4.40 -4.08
C TYR A 117 21.55 5.41 -5.13
N THR A 118 20.62 6.23 -5.61
CA THR A 118 20.89 7.36 -6.49
C THR A 118 21.25 8.58 -5.64
N PRO A 119 22.34 9.29 -5.94
CA PRO A 119 22.71 10.52 -5.21
C PRO A 119 21.75 11.66 -5.56
N ASP A 120 21.76 12.72 -4.75
CA ASP A 120 21.08 13.97 -5.08
C ASP A 120 21.53 14.48 -6.47
N LYS A 121 20.61 15.04 -7.23
CA LYS A 121 20.81 15.44 -8.64
C LYS A 121 21.09 14.25 -9.59
N GLY A 122 20.80 13.05 -9.16
CA GLY A 122 20.88 11.87 -10.00
C GLY A 122 19.69 11.73 -10.94
N GLU A 123 19.62 10.58 -11.62
CA GLU A 123 18.60 10.28 -12.62
C GLU A 123 18.04 8.89 -12.42
N ILE A 124 16.70 8.77 -12.47
CA ILE A 124 15.96 7.51 -12.41
C ILE A 124 14.95 7.53 -13.55
N ASN A 125 15.00 6.51 -14.40
CA ASN A 125 14.10 6.34 -15.53
C ASN A 125 13.33 5.03 -15.40
N VAL A 126 12.01 5.09 -15.52
CA VAL A 126 11.14 3.91 -15.65
C VAL A 126 10.70 3.82 -17.11
N HIS A 127 10.98 2.69 -17.73
CA HIS A 127 10.62 2.45 -19.13
C HIS A 127 9.75 1.21 -19.24
N LEU A 128 8.56 1.35 -19.85
CA LEU A 128 7.62 0.28 -20.12
C LEU A 128 7.48 0.11 -21.64
N TYR A 129 7.72 -1.11 -22.12
CA TYR A 129 7.58 -1.45 -23.54
C TYR A 129 7.06 -2.88 -23.69
N ARG A 130 6.58 -3.20 -24.88
CA ARG A 130 6.18 -4.55 -25.26
C ARG A 130 7.29 -5.22 -26.06
N GLU A 131 7.61 -6.45 -25.70
CA GLU A 131 8.53 -7.31 -26.45
C GLU A 131 7.83 -8.66 -26.71
N ASP A 132 7.43 -8.90 -27.94
CA ASP A 132 6.63 -10.06 -28.34
C ASP A 132 5.36 -10.21 -27.50
N ASP A 133 5.22 -11.34 -26.81
CA ASP A 133 4.11 -11.65 -25.90
C ASP A 133 4.37 -11.25 -24.43
N ASN A 134 5.36 -10.39 -24.21
CA ASN A 134 5.70 -9.92 -22.86
C ASN A 134 5.57 -8.39 -22.75
N VAL A 135 5.21 -7.92 -21.57
CA VAL A 135 5.44 -6.55 -21.14
C VAL A 135 6.74 -6.51 -20.36
N CYS A 136 7.60 -5.58 -20.72
CA CYS A 136 8.88 -5.30 -20.06
C CYS A 136 8.77 -3.99 -19.29
N ILE A 137 9.17 -4.00 -18.02
CA ILE A 137 9.26 -2.81 -17.18
C ILE A 137 10.70 -2.72 -16.68
N CYS A 138 11.37 -1.64 -17.02
CA CYS A 138 12.75 -1.36 -16.62
C CYS A 138 12.78 -0.19 -15.65
N VAL A 139 13.56 -0.31 -14.59
CA VAL A 139 13.91 0.81 -13.68
C VAL A 139 15.41 0.99 -13.77
N ALA A 140 15.84 2.09 -14.38
CA ALA A 140 17.24 2.45 -14.55
C ALA A 140 17.60 3.60 -13.61
N ASP A 141 18.67 3.44 -12.86
CA ASP A 141 19.27 4.47 -12.01
C ASP A 141 20.72 4.77 -12.44
N ASN A 142 21.20 5.98 -12.15
CA ASN A 142 22.62 6.34 -12.31
C ASN A 142 23.38 6.35 -10.99
N GLY A 143 22.96 5.53 -10.04
CA GLY A 143 23.54 5.39 -8.71
C GLY A 143 24.89 4.70 -8.70
N GLN A 144 25.24 4.07 -7.56
CA GLN A 144 26.53 3.42 -7.39
C GLN A 144 26.73 2.18 -8.27
N GLY A 145 25.65 1.54 -8.76
CA GLY A 145 25.69 0.28 -9.50
C GLY A 145 25.88 -0.94 -8.60
N ILE A 146 25.86 -2.12 -9.20
CA ILE A 146 26.03 -3.43 -8.52
C ILE A 146 27.17 -4.17 -9.20
N ILE A 147 28.17 -4.60 -8.43
CA ILE A 147 29.30 -5.33 -8.99
C ILE A 147 28.87 -6.74 -9.47
N ASP A 148 29.51 -7.25 -10.51
CA ASP A 148 29.10 -8.47 -11.21
C ASP A 148 28.96 -9.70 -10.30
N LYS A 149 29.84 -9.83 -9.31
CA LYS A 149 29.76 -10.93 -8.35
C LYS A 149 28.47 -10.92 -7.52
N ASP A 150 27.91 -9.72 -7.24
CA ASP A 150 26.73 -9.56 -6.38
C ASP A 150 25.43 -9.67 -7.19
N LYS A 151 25.43 -9.36 -8.50
CA LYS A 151 24.23 -9.38 -9.36
C LYS A 151 23.48 -10.72 -9.32
N LYS A 152 24.20 -11.83 -9.16
CA LYS A 152 23.61 -13.18 -9.08
C LYS A 152 22.96 -13.45 -7.73
N HIS A 153 23.40 -12.74 -6.68
CA HIS A 153 23.01 -12.99 -5.29
C HIS A 153 22.01 -12.00 -4.73
N ILE A 154 21.83 -10.81 -5.36
CA ILE A 154 20.95 -9.75 -4.83
C ILE A 154 19.48 -10.17 -4.69
N PHE A 155 19.04 -11.22 -5.37
CA PHE A 155 17.71 -11.80 -5.27
C PHE A 155 17.63 -12.94 -4.23
N GLU A 156 18.77 -13.34 -3.65
CA GLU A 156 18.82 -14.34 -2.59
C GLU A 156 18.32 -13.76 -1.25
N ARG A 157 17.86 -14.65 -0.39
CA ARG A 157 17.31 -14.30 0.93
C ARG A 157 18.39 -13.67 1.81
N PHE A 158 18.07 -12.53 2.43
CA PHE A 158 18.93 -11.81 3.37
C PHE A 158 20.27 -11.32 2.78
N TYR A 159 20.43 -11.38 1.46
CA TYR A 159 21.64 -10.92 0.83
C TYR A 159 21.70 -9.37 0.82
N GLN A 160 22.85 -8.85 1.18
CA GLN A 160 23.16 -7.42 1.20
C GLN A 160 24.57 -7.21 0.66
N VAL A 161 24.73 -6.21 -0.21
CA VAL A 161 26.04 -5.80 -0.71
C VAL A 161 26.78 -5.08 0.41
N GLN A 162 27.96 -5.60 0.80
CA GLN A 162 28.72 -5.14 2.00
C GLN A 162 29.34 -3.73 1.88
N GLN A 163 29.14 -3.00 0.80
CA GLN A 163 29.88 -1.77 0.50
C GLN A 163 29.37 -0.47 1.12
N THR A 164 28.27 -0.46 1.87
CA THR A 164 27.71 0.78 2.42
C THR A 164 27.33 0.64 3.89
N SER A 165 28.18 1.16 4.78
CA SER A 165 28.00 1.15 6.24
C SER A 165 26.82 1.98 6.76
N GLU A 166 26.14 2.77 5.93
CA GLU A 166 25.09 3.69 6.37
C GLU A 166 23.66 3.40 5.83
N LYS A 167 23.52 2.55 4.82
CA LYS A 167 22.20 2.28 4.19
C LYS A 167 21.71 0.87 4.50
N THR A 168 21.21 0.67 5.70
CA THR A 168 20.61 -0.60 6.16
C THR A 168 19.34 -0.95 5.39
N GLY A 169 19.23 -2.21 4.94
CA GLY A 169 17.99 -2.81 4.42
C GLY A 169 17.79 -4.16 5.08
N SER A 170 16.64 -4.80 4.89
CA SER A 170 16.38 -6.16 5.42
C SER A 170 17.02 -7.29 4.57
N GLY A 171 17.41 -7.00 3.31
CA GLY A 171 17.82 -8.03 2.33
C GLY A 171 16.68 -8.95 1.88
N ILE A 172 15.44 -8.60 2.18
CA ILE A 172 14.25 -9.41 1.88
C ILE A 172 13.49 -8.86 0.66
N GLY A 173 13.53 -7.53 0.45
CA GLY A 173 12.70 -6.86 -0.55
C GLY A 173 12.88 -7.34 -1.98
N LEU A 174 14.13 -7.47 -2.46
CA LEU A 174 14.42 -7.96 -3.80
C LEU A 174 14.07 -9.44 -3.96
N HIS A 175 14.24 -10.25 -2.92
CA HIS A 175 13.80 -11.65 -2.91
C HIS A 175 12.26 -11.73 -3.06
N ILE A 176 11.49 -10.97 -2.29
CA ILE A 176 10.02 -10.93 -2.40
C ILE A 176 9.61 -10.47 -3.80
N ALA A 177 10.26 -9.43 -4.35
CA ALA A 177 9.98 -8.96 -5.69
C ALA A 177 10.20 -10.06 -6.74
N ASN A 178 11.29 -10.82 -6.63
CA ASN A 178 11.58 -11.96 -7.48
C ASN A 178 10.50 -13.04 -7.40
N GLU A 179 10.10 -13.44 -6.18
CA GLU A 179 9.04 -14.44 -5.98
C GLU A 179 7.71 -13.98 -6.57
N TYR A 180 7.33 -12.70 -6.39
CA TYR A 180 6.10 -12.17 -6.97
C TYR A 180 6.13 -12.13 -8.50
N VAL A 181 7.28 -11.84 -9.10
CA VAL A 181 7.47 -11.93 -10.55
C VAL A 181 7.34 -13.40 -11.02
N HIS A 182 7.91 -14.35 -10.30
CA HIS A 182 7.76 -15.78 -10.60
C HIS A 182 6.31 -16.28 -10.48
N LEU A 183 5.54 -15.80 -9.49
CA LEU A 183 4.10 -16.09 -9.40
C LEU A 183 3.33 -15.63 -10.65
N HIS A 184 3.81 -14.58 -11.32
CA HIS A 184 3.27 -14.11 -12.61
C HIS A 184 3.87 -14.84 -13.82
N LYS A 185 4.65 -15.90 -13.61
CA LYS A 185 5.40 -16.62 -14.66
C LYS A 185 6.37 -15.71 -15.42
N GLY A 186 6.77 -14.61 -14.81
CA GLY A 186 7.72 -13.66 -15.34
C GLY A 186 9.16 -13.97 -14.97
N THR A 187 10.05 -13.13 -15.44
CA THR A 187 11.49 -13.18 -15.15
C THR A 187 11.99 -11.82 -14.70
N ILE A 188 13.02 -11.83 -13.84
CA ILE A 188 13.68 -10.62 -13.34
C ILE A 188 15.17 -10.67 -13.69
N SER A 189 15.75 -9.55 -14.03
CA SER A 189 17.18 -9.42 -14.29
C SER A 189 17.71 -8.08 -13.84
N VAL A 190 19.03 -7.98 -13.67
CA VAL A 190 19.74 -6.73 -13.42
C VAL A 190 20.96 -6.63 -14.31
N THR A 191 21.16 -5.46 -14.91
CA THR A 191 22.32 -5.13 -15.73
C THR A 191 22.92 -3.80 -15.32
N ASP A 192 24.10 -3.49 -15.83
CA ASP A 192 24.71 -2.17 -15.63
C ASP A 192 24.00 -1.10 -16.46
N ASN A 193 23.86 0.08 -15.86
CA ASN A 193 23.51 1.28 -16.58
C ASN A 193 24.81 2.01 -17.02
N PHE A 194 24.77 2.68 -18.17
CA PHE A 194 25.92 3.45 -18.66
C PHE A 194 25.69 4.95 -18.43
N PRO A 195 26.70 5.72 -17.97
CA PRO A 195 28.08 5.31 -17.64
C PRO A 195 28.21 4.65 -16.26
N LYS A 196 27.19 4.68 -15.42
CA LYS A 196 27.17 4.10 -14.06
C LYS A 196 25.74 3.90 -13.59
N GLY A 197 25.51 2.91 -12.72
CA GLY A 197 24.20 2.62 -12.16
C GLY A 197 23.73 1.22 -12.45
N SER A 198 22.44 0.98 -12.24
CA SER A 198 21.81 -0.32 -12.46
C SER A 198 20.53 -0.19 -13.28
N VAL A 199 20.21 -1.23 -14.04
CA VAL A 199 18.92 -1.39 -14.73
C VAL A 199 18.28 -2.69 -14.22
N PHE A 200 17.19 -2.56 -13.49
CA PHE A 200 16.34 -3.70 -13.12
C PHE A 200 15.27 -3.88 -14.18
N THR A 201 15.14 -5.07 -14.71
CA THR A 201 14.15 -5.41 -15.74
C THR A 201 13.27 -6.57 -15.28
N VAL A 202 11.96 -6.40 -15.38
CA VAL A 202 10.98 -7.48 -15.28
C VAL A 202 10.34 -7.71 -16.63
N LYS A 203 10.17 -8.99 -17.01
CA LYS A 203 9.37 -9.42 -18.15
C LYS A 203 8.19 -10.22 -17.63
N LEU A 204 6.97 -9.80 -17.92
CA LEU A 204 5.74 -10.48 -17.57
C LEU A 204 5.03 -10.93 -18.85
N PRO A 205 4.57 -12.19 -18.91
CA PRO A 205 3.79 -12.64 -20.06
C PRO A 205 2.45 -11.88 -20.10
N ILE A 206 2.08 -11.42 -21.28
CA ILE A 206 0.79 -10.78 -21.53
C ILE A 206 -0.26 -11.88 -21.58
N VAL A 207 -0.99 -12.08 -20.49
CA VAL A 207 -2.05 -13.06 -20.38
C VAL A 207 -3.37 -12.35 -20.11
N THR A 208 -4.45 -12.89 -20.70
CA THR A 208 -5.81 -12.45 -20.40
C THR A 208 -6.57 -13.67 -19.91
N TYR A 209 -6.77 -13.72 -18.60
CA TYR A 209 -7.68 -14.72 -18.03
C TYR A 209 -9.10 -14.19 -18.23
N ALA A 210 -10.01 -15.03 -18.75
CA ALA A 210 -11.44 -14.70 -18.72
C ALA A 210 -11.80 -14.48 -17.23
N SER A 211 -12.34 -13.31 -16.90
CA SER A 211 -12.85 -13.05 -15.55
C SER A 211 -13.79 -14.18 -15.16
N GLU A 212 -13.42 -14.99 -14.18
CA GLU A 212 -14.45 -15.64 -13.38
C GLU A 212 -15.28 -14.47 -12.84
N LYS A 213 -16.58 -14.52 -13.11
CA LYS A 213 -17.54 -13.47 -12.81
C LYS A 213 -17.14 -12.78 -11.49
N GLU A 214 -16.66 -11.55 -11.57
CA GLU A 214 -16.75 -10.65 -10.43
C GLU A 214 -18.20 -10.72 -9.97
N GLU A 215 -18.45 -11.23 -8.78
CA GLU A 215 -19.63 -10.80 -8.05
C GLU A 215 -19.50 -9.28 -7.99
N LEU A 216 -20.34 -8.66 -8.80
CA LEU A 216 -20.48 -7.22 -8.88
C LEU A 216 -20.67 -6.66 -7.47
N LEU A 217 -19.59 -6.23 -6.85
CA LEU A 217 -19.70 -5.14 -5.90
C LEU A 217 -20.23 -3.95 -6.72
N PRO A 218 -21.39 -3.40 -6.39
CA PRO A 218 -21.96 -2.29 -7.15
C PRO A 218 -20.93 -1.17 -7.25
N GLU A 219 -20.71 -0.71 -8.46
CA GLU A 219 -20.06 0.57 -8.72
C GLU A 219 -20.79 1.68 -7.94
N LEU A 220 -20.24 2.02 -6.79
CA LEU A 220 -20.62 3.20 -6.01
C LEU A 220 -19.56 4.28 -6.17
N LEU A 221 -19.28 4.67 -7.42
CA LEU A 221 -18.55 5.91 -7.69
C LEU A 221 -18.75 6.28 -9.17
N ASN A 222 -19.91 6.80 -9.52
CA ASN A 222 -20.10 7.77 -10.59
C ASN A 222 -21.56 8.22 -10.61
N ASN A 223 -21.90 9.10 -9.69
CA ASN A 223 -23.04 9.98 -9.88
C ASN A 223 -22.58 11.40 -9.56
N ASP A 224 -21.89 12.01 -10.54
CA ASP A 224 -21.86 13.45 -10.67
C ASP A 224 -23.26 13.93 -11.04
N LYS A 225 -24.14 14.02 -10.05
CA LYS A 225 -25.28 14.93 -10.06
C LYS A 225 -25.09 15.82 -8.85
N ALA A 226 -24.81 17.09 -9.13
CA ALA A 226 -24.85 18.15 -8.15
C ALA A 226 -26.09 17.99 -7.26
N PRO A 227 -25.92 18.00 -5.93
CA PRO A 227 -27.08 17.95 -5.04
C PRO A 227 -27.87 19.25 -5.22
N ASN A 228 -29.15 19.10 -5.58
CA ASN A 228 -30.13 20.14 -5.33
C ASN A 228 -30.05 20.52 -3.85
N GLU A 229 -29.94 21.82 -3.59
CA GLU A 229 -29.98 22.39 -2.27
C GLU A 229 -31.21 21.88 -1.53
N LEU A 230 -31.04 20.95 -0.62
CA LEU A 230 -32.04 20.63 0.38
C LEU A 230 -32.03 21.76 1.42
N PRO A 231 -33.18 22.16 1.95
CA PRO A 231 -33.26 23.24 2.93
C PRO A 231 -32.47 22.88 4.16
N VAL A 232 -31.55 23.76 4.56
CA VAL A 232 -30.75 23.68 5.77
C VAL A 232 -31.70 23.64 6.98
N PRO A 233 -31.80 22.53 7.73
CA PRO A 233 -32.44 22.55 9.04
C PRO A 233 -31.53 23.30 10.00
N ASN A 234 -32.12 24.12 10.87
CA ASN A 234 -31.45 24.85 11.92
C ASN A 234 -30.45 23.96 12.67
N ALA A 235 -29.25 24.52 12.88
CA ALA A 235 -28.11 23.88 13.59
C ALA A 235 -28.41 23.66 15.07
N GLU A 236 -29.11 22.59 15.38
CA GLU A 236 -29.07 21.91 16.68
C GLU A 236 -28.94 20.41 16.41
N GLU A 237 -27.67 19.94 16.40
CA GLU A 237 -27.16 18.62 16.77
C GLU A 237 -27.89 17.38 16.24
N LEU A 238 -27.78 17.11 14.95
CA LEU A 238 -27.78 15.73 14.47
C LEU A 238 -26.32 15.29 14.21
N ARG A 239 -25.60 14.95 15.29
CA ARG A 239 -24.29 14.30 15.14
C ARG A 239 -24.53 12.91 14.58
N TYR A 240 -23.89 12.59 13.44
CA TYR A 240 -23.87 11.22 12.92
C TYR A 240 -23.27 10.27 13.95
N THR A 241 -23.88 9.10 14.11
CA THR A 241 -23.41 8.07 15.04
C THR A 241 -22.55 7.06 14.30
N ILE A 242 -21.31 6.88 14.77
CA ILE A 242 -20.35 5.89 14.26
C ILE A 242 -20.25 4.75 15.28
N LEU A 243 -20.40 3.51 14.83
CA LEU A 243 -20.09 2.32 15.61
C LEU A 243 -18.69 1.82 15.23
N LEU A 244 -17.76 1.93 16.18
CA LEU A 244 -16.41 1.43 16.06
C LEU A 244 -16.32 0.01 16.65
N VAL A 245 -15.84 -0.95 15.84
CA VAL A 245 -15.79 -2.36 16.22
C VAL A 245 -14.36 -2.88 16.09
N ASP A 246 -13.68 -3.09 17.21
CA ASP A 246 -12.29 -3.57 17.25
C ASP A 246 -12.03 -4.23 18.60
N ASP A 247 -11.33 -5.36 18.65
CA ASP A 247 -11.00 -6.06 19.90
C ASP A 247 -9.90 -5.38 20.70
N ASN A 248 -9.20 -4.43 20.10
CA ASN A 248 -8.19 -3.60 20.74
C ASN A 248 -8.83 -2.40 21.46
N LYS A 249 -8.97 -2.51 22.79
CA LYS A 249 -9.57 -1.47 23.63
C LYS A 249 -8.84 -0.13 23.59
N ASP A 250 -7.49 -0.16 23.48
CA ASP A 250 -6.68 1.06 23.45
C ASP A 250 -6.89 1.80 22.11
N PHE A 251 -7.02 1.06 21.02
CA PHE A 251 -7.37 1.62 19.71
C PHE A 251 -8.79 2.23 19.73
N CYS A 252 -9.76 1.51 20.26
CA CYS A 252 -11.13 2.02 20.39
C CYS A 252 -11.18 3.30 21.23
N SER A 253 -10.46 3.35 22.36
CA SER A 253 -10.41 4.53 23.24
C SER A 253 -9.80 5.74 22.49
N PHE A 254 -8.67 5.53 21.83
CA PHE A 254 -7.99 6.55 21.03
C PHE A 254 -8.88 7.09 19.91
N MET A 255 -9.50 6.21 19.11
CA MET A 255 -10.37 6.62 18.00
C MET A 255 -11.66 7.30 18.50
N SER A 256 -12.20 6.86 19.63
CA SER A 256 -13.38 7.51 20.24
C SER A 256 -13.05 8.93 20.68
N GLU A 257 -11.93 9.16 21.33
CA GLU A 257 -11.47 10.50 21.71
C GLU A 257 -11.29 11.39 20.50
N TYR A 258 -10.61 10.88 19.46
CA TYR A 258 -10.33 11.63 18.23
C TYR A 258 -11.57 12.05 17.44
N LEU A 259 -12.59 11.18 17.37
CA LEU A 259 -13.79 11.43 16.57
C LEU A 259 -14.94 12.08 17.38
N SER A 260 -14.82 12.15 18.70
CA SER A 260 -15.89 12.62 19.59
C SER A 260 -16.25 14.10 19.40
N ASP A 261 -15.36 14.90 18.85
CA ASP A 261 -15.62 16.33 18.59
C ASP A 261 -16.67 16.53 17.50
N GLU A 262 -16.71 15.65 16.49
CA GLU A 262 -17.58 15.78 15.32
C GLU A 262 -18.73 14.74 15.30
N TYR A 263 -18.54 13.56 15.89
CA TYR A 263 -19.45 12.41 15.78
C TYR A 263 -19.83 11.85 17.16
N ALA A 264 -21.02 11.22 17.22
CA ALA A 264 -21.38 10.38 18.37
C ALA A 264 -20.76 8.99 18.19
N ILE A 265 -19.89 8.57 19.11
CA ILE A 265 -19.16 7.30 18.99
C ILE A 265 -19.76 6.24 19.89
N GLN A 266 -20.03 5.05 19.33
CA GLN A 266 -20.34 3.83 20.06
C GLN A 266 -19.24 2.81 19.79
N VAL A 267 -18.93 1.96 20.77
CA VAL A 267 -17.83 1.01 20.69
C VAL A 267 -18.34 -0.41 20.94
N ALA A 268 -17.86 -1.35 20.16
CA ALA A 268 -18.03 -2.79 20.38
C ALA A 268 -16.67 -3.49 20.23
N TYR A 269 -16.44 -4.56 20.96
CA TYR A 269 -15.16 -5.28 20.97
C TYR A 269 -15.18 -6.59 20.15
N ASN A 270 -16.29 -6.88 19.49
CA ASN A 270 -16.48 -7.98 18.54
C ASN A 270 -17.78 -7.79 17.75
N GLY A 271 -17.95 -8.54 16.66
CA GLY A 271 -19.13 -8.44 15.81
C GLY A 271 -20.45 -8.77 16.53
N ALA A 272 -20.45 -9.67 17.51
CA ALA A 272 -21.67 -10.03 18.26
C ALA A 272 -22.14 -8.91 19.19
N GLU A 273 -21.22 -8.13 19.77
CA GLU A 273 -21.56 -6.93 20.53
C GLU A 273 -22.06 -5.83 19.59
N ALA A 274 -21.43 -5.67 18.42
CA ALA A 274 -21.85 -4.70 17.42
C ALA A 274 -23.30 -4.91 16.98
N LEU A 275 -23.72 -6.15 16.72
CA LEU A 275 -25.11 -6.47 16.36
C LEU A 275 -26.10 -6.08 17.47
N LYS A 276 -25.77 -6.33 18.74
CA LYS A 276 -26.62 -5.92 19.88
C LYS A 276 -26.77 -4.40 20.00
N ILE A 277 -25.74 -3.66 19.59
CA ILE A 277 -25.78 -2.19 19.56
C ILE A 277 -26.69 -1.74 18.41
N LEU A 278 -26.52 -2.31 17.23
CA LEU A 278 -27.35 -2.00 16.04
C LEU A 278 -28.83 -2.32 16.24
N GLU A 279 -29.19 -3.32 17.06
CA GLU A 279 -30.57 -3.64 17.41
C GLU A 279 -31.24 -2.55 18.26
N LYS A 280 -30.45 -1.77 19.01
CA LYS A 280 -30.97 -0.82 20.03
C LYS A 280 -30.79 0.65 19.61
N ASN A 281 -29.85 0.92 18.74
CA ASN A 281 -29.41 2.26 18.42
C ASN A 281 -29.40 2.49 16.91
N SER A 282 -29.77 3.69 16.49
CA SER A 282 -29.57 4.13 15.11
C SER A 282 -28.10 4.49 14.89
N VAL A 283 -27.42 3.78 13.99
CA VAL A 283 -26.03 3.99 13.62
C VAL A 283 -25.94 4.32 12.14
N ASN A 284 -25.19 5.36 11.81
CA ASN A 284 -25.04 5.83 10.42
C ASN A 284 -23.90 5.12 9.71
N ILE A 285 -22.81 4.82 10.42
CA ILE A 285 -21.61 4.20 9.85
C ILE A 285 -21.08 3.15 10.83
N VAL A 286 -20.69 1.98 10.30
CA VAL A 286 -19.97 0.95 11.06
C VAL A 286 -18.55 0.85 10.52
N ILE A 287 -17.56 1.04 11.40
CA ILE A 287 -16.14 0.85 11.11
C ILE A 287 -15.70 -0.37 11.90
N SER A 288 -15.27 -1.44 11.21
CA SER A 288 -14.93 -2.70 11.85
C SER A 288 -13.56 -3.23 11.43
N ASP A 289 -12.78 -3.75 12.40
CA ASP A 289 -11.68 -4.64 12.08
C ASP A 289 -12.21 -5.95 11.47
N ILE A 290 -11.40 -6.60 10.65
CA ILE A 290 -11.72 -7.87 10.01
C ILE A 290 -11.47 -9.04 10.97
N MET A 291 -10.37 -8.98 11.73
CA MET A 291 -9.87 -10.10 12.54
C MET A 291 -10.19 -9.92 14.01
N MET A 292 -11.39 -10.29 14.41
CA MET A 292 -11.86 -10.18 15.81
C MET A 292 -12.30 -11.54 16.36
N PRO A 293 -12.21 -11.74 17.68
CA PRO A 293 -12.74 -12.94 18.35
C PRO A 293 -14.28 -12.98 18.28
N VAL A 294 -14.86 -14.15 18.50
CA VAL A 294 -16.30 -14.43 18.57
C VAL A 294 -17.01 -14.28 17.23
N MET A 295 -16.98 -13.10 16.60
CA MET A 295 -17.51 -12.81 15.27
C MET A 295 -16.59 -11.81 14.58
N ASN A 296 -16.03 -12.19 13.43
CA ASN A 296 -15.15 -11.36 12.63
C ASN A 296 -15.93 -10.29 11.85
N GLY A 297 -15.20 -9.26 11.33
CA GLY A 297 -15.81 -8.14 10.61
C GLY A 297 -16.48 -8.52 9.30
N THR A 298 -15.99 -9.56 8.60
CA THR A 298 -16.60 -10.06 7.37
C THR A 298 -17.98 -10.65 7.64
N GLU A 299 -18.10 -11.46 8.69
CA GLU A 299 -19.37 -12.04 9.11
C GLU A 299 -20.34 -10.96 9.61
N LEU A 300 -19.83 -9.99 10.39
CA LEU A 300 -20.61 -8.83 10.82
C LEU A 300 -21.17 -8.07 9.61
N CYS A 301 -20.33 -7.74 8.63
CA CYS A 301 -20.76 -7.04 7.41
C CYS A 301 -21.83 -7.83 6.64
N ARG A 302 -21.67 -9.15 6.53
CA ARG A 302 -22.66 -10.02 5.90
C ARG A 302 -24.02 -9.97 6.62
N GLN A 303 -24.01 -10.03 7.95
CA GLN A 303 -25.25 -9.99 8.75
C GLN A 303 -25.93 -8.63 8.67
N ILE A 304 -25.18 -7.52 8.68
CA ILE A 304 -25.72 -6.18 8.50
C ILE A 304 -26.43 -6.07 7.14
N LYS A 305 -25.76 -6.48 6.04
CA LYS A 305 -26.30 -6.41 4.69
C LYS A 305 -27.51 -7.34 4.43
N THR A 306 -27.65 -8.42 5.19
CA THR A 306 -28.80 -9.33 5.07
C THR A 306 -30.00 -8.87 5.89
N ASN A 307 -29.82 -7.95 6.83
CA ASN A 307 -30.89 -7.43 7.65
C ASN A 307 -31.50 -6.18 7.02
N MET A 308 -32.76 -6.26 6.54
CA MET A 308 -33.47 -5.15 5.89
C MET A 308 -33.68 -3.91 6.79
N GLN A 309 -33.43 -3.97 8.08
CA GLN A 309 -33.55 -2.84 9.00
C GLN A 309 -32.27 -1.98 9.05
N TRP A 310 -31.13 -2.50 8.58
CA TRP A 310 -29.82 -1.84 8.66
C TRP A 310 -29.19 -1.58 7.29
N SER A 311 -29.85 -1.98 6.19
CA SER A 311 -29.38 -1.81 4.79
C SER A 311 -29.89 -0.52 4.16
#